data_390d86a967502d4b205553043a627fc3
#
_entry.id   390d86a967502d4b205553043a627fc3
#
_cell.length_a   1.000
_cell.length_b   1.000
_cell.length_c   1.000
_cell.angle_alpha   90.00
_cell.angle_beta   90.00
_cell.angle_gamma   90.00
#
_symmetry.space_group_name_H-M   'P 1'
#
loop_
_entity.id
_entity.type
_entity.pdbx_description
1 polymer ?
#
loop_
_entity_poly.entity_id
_entity_poly.type
_entity_poly.pdbx_seq_one_letter_code
_entity_poly.pdbx_strand_id
1 'polypeptide(L)'
;RLTTRGSQNEYIEFLRGDKPKDTNDIFSGINTTWNRVKNGGDIGSILYDIEKNFDFENPAKHLKDLMLAYKKIQSLEDKHWRQIKQRQISQIIEACAGLYLEASSESSSAVPNEMLEVAIEVLNRNSETPIFLESISYKSDKIENIRYDILLENNVKQQFKKTLNLE
;
A
#
# COMPACT_ATOMS: atom_id res chain seq x y z
N ARG A 1 19.52 20.45 -20.70
CA ARG A 1 18.59 20.48 -19.54
C ARG A 1 18.59 21.91 -19.01
N LEU A 2 17.50 22.61 -19.19
CA LEU A 2 17.32 23.95 -18.61
C LEU A 2 17.02 23.76 -17.11
N THR A 3 17.91 24.27 -16.27
CA THR A 3 17.66 24.31 -14.81
C THR A 3 17.08 25.68 -14.49
N THR A 4 15.82 25.71 -14.07
CA THR A 4 15.22 26.91 -13.46
C THR A 4 15.86 27.14 -12.10
N ARG A 5 16.42 28.33 -11.88
CA ARG A 5 16.96 28.73 -10.58
C ARG A 5 16.19 29.97 -10.10
N GLY A 6 15.87 29.98 -8.81
CA GLY A 6 15.18 31.07 -8.15
C GLY A 6 13.73 30.73 -7.77
N SER A 7 13.09 31.66 -7.09
CA SER A 7 11.68 31.62 -6.73
C SER A 7 10.89 32.56 -7.63
N GLN A 8 9.69 32.17 -8.00
CA GLN A 8 8.73 33.01 -8.72
C GLN A 8 7.45 33.12 -7.89
N ASN A 9 6.89 34.31 -7.82
CA ASN A 9 5.59 34.49 -7.17
C ASN A 9 4.47 34.11 -8.14
N GLU A 10 3.59 33.23 -7.68
CA GLU A 10 2.37 32.87 -8.37
C GLU A 10 1.19 33.59 -7.69
N TYR A 11 0.30 34.18 -8.50
CA TYR A 11 -0.87 34.89 -8.01
C TYR A 11 -2.11 34.04 -8.28
N ILE A 12 -2.82 33.65 -7.21
CA ILE A 12 -4.00 32.79 -7.29
C ILE A 12 -5.23 33.60 -6.88
N GLU A 13 -6.29 33.56 -7.69
CA GLU A 13 -7.58 34.14 -7.38
C GLU A 13 -8.51 33.10 -6.79
N PHE A 14 -9.16 33.45 -5.66
CA PHE A 14 -10.17 32.61 -5.05
C PHE A 14 -11.50 32.72 -5.79
N LEU A 15 -11.95 31.63 -6.41
CA LEU A 15 -13.16 31.61 -7.21
C LEU A 15 -14.38 31.02 -6.46
N ARG A 16 -14.18 29.95 -5.65
CA ARG A 16 -15.29 29.24 -5.02
C ARG A 16 -14.81 28.34 -3.87
N GLY A 17 -15.67 28.15 -2.86
CA GLY A 17 -15.41 27.29 -1.70
C GLY A 17 -15.16 28.11 -0.43
N ASP A 18 -14.40 27.57 0.51
CA ASP A 18 -13.98 28.27 1.72
C ASP A 18 -12.66 29.00 1.47
N LYS A 19 -12.67 30.32 1.66
CA LYS A 19 -11.49 31.14 1.46
C LYS A 19 -10.41 30.79 2.50
N PRO A 20 -9.14 30.55 2.08
CA PRO A 20 -8.03 30.35 3.01
C PRO A 20 -7.93 31.50 4.03
N LYS A 21 -7.71 31.16 5.30
CA LYS A 21 -7.53 32.17 6.36
C LYS A 21 -6.16 32.82 6.30
N ASP A 22 -5.16 32.06 5.85
CA ASP A 22 -3.81 32.54 5.60
C ASP A 22 -3.60 32.72 4.09
N THR A 23 -3.28 33.91 3.65
CA THR A 23 -3.02 34.25 2.24
C THR A 23 -1.73 33.64 1.69
N ASN A 24 -0.84 33.17 2.56
CA ASN A 24 0.41 32.51 2.18
C ASN A 24 0.30 30.98 2.17
N ASP A 25 -0.82 30.45 2.64
CA ASP A 25 -1.12 29.01 2.67
C ASP A 25 -2.48 28.74 2.03
N ILE A 26 -2.46 28.32 0.77
CA ILE A 26 -3.68 27.97 0.02
C ILE A 26 -4.43 26.76 0.59
N PHE A 27 -3.79 25.97 1.46
CA PHE A 27 -4.37 24.83 2.12
C PHE A 27 -4.86 25.13 3.55
N SER A 28 -4.70 26.40 3.98
CA SER A 28 -5.14 26.84 5.30
C SER A 28 -6.63 26.56 5.51
N GLY A 29 -6.93 25.84 6.56
CA GLY A 29 -8.30 25.43 6.93
C GLY A 29 -8.76 24.09 6.36
N ILE A 30 -7.97 23.46 5.46
CA ILE A 30 -8.29 22.11 5.00
C ILE A 30 -7.91 21.10 6.09
N ASN A 31 -8.92 20.35 6.57
CA ASN A 31 -8.66 19.26 7.50
C ASN A 31 -8.02 18.09 6.77
N THR A 32 -6.73 17.85 6.99
CA THR A 32 -5.96 16.73 6.43
C THR A 32 -5.85 15.54 7.37
N THR A 33 -6.42 15.63 8.58
CA THR A 33 -6.39 14.57 9.58
C THR A 33 -7.46 13.51 9.32
N TRP A 34 -7.39 12.40 10.04
CA TRP A 34 -8.39 11.34 9.98
C TRP A 34 -9.79 11.78 10.40
N ASN A 35 -9.92 12.87 11.16
CA ASN A 35 -11.23 13.42 11.58
C ASN A 35 -12.06 13.99 10.42
N ARG A 36 -11.47 14.16 9.22
CA ARG A 36 -12.23 14.55 8.02
C ARG A 36 -13.12 13.42 7.49
N VAL A 37 -12.85 12.19 7.88
CA VAL A 37 -13.63 11.01 7.48
C VAL A 37 -14.48 10.57 8.66
N LYS A 38 -15.77 10.33 8.43
CA LYS A 38 -16.67 9.82 9.46
C LYS A 38 -16.12 8.51 10.03
N ASN A 39 -16.04 8.39 11.34
CA ASN A 39 -15.44 7.26 12.08
C ASN A 39 -13.92 7.10 11.89
N GLY A 40 -13.23 8.11 11.33
CA GLY A 40 -11.78 8.06 11.13
C GLY A 40 -10.94 8.35 12.37
N GLY A 41 -11.50 8.97 13.41
CA GLY A 41 -10.75 9.40 14.59
C GLY A 41 -10.00 8.28 15.30
N ASP A 42 -10.64 7.13 15.50
CA ASP A 42 -10.00 5.96 16.10
C ASP A 42 -8.83 5.41 15.27
N ILE A 43 -8.98 5.44 13.93
CA ILE A 43 -7.93 5.04 13.01
C ILE A 43 -6.74 6.00 13.16
N GLY A 44 -7.04 7.30 13.20
CA GLY A 44 -6.05 8.33 13.43
C GLY A 44 -5.28 8.11 14.74
N SER A 45 -5.98 7.84 15.84
CA SER A 45 -5.35 7.60 17.15
C SER A 45 -4.36 6.44 17.10
N ILE A 46 -4.72 5.32 16.46
CA ILE A 46 -3.82 4.16 16.32
C ILE A 46 -2.59 4.52 15.48
N LEU A 47 -2.82 5.15 14.32
CA LEU A 47 -1.72 5.44 13.37
C LEU A 47 -0.78 6.52 13.89
N TYR A 48 -1.28 7.55 14.58
CA TYR A 48 -0.45 8.59 15.21
C TYR A 48 0.36 8.04 16.41
N ASP A 49 -0.19 7.06 17.14
CA ASP A 49 0.58 6.39 18.18
C ASP A 49 1.71 5.55 17.59
N ILE A 50 1.44 4.80 16.53
CA ILE A 50 2.48 4.07 15.79
C ILE A 50 3.55 5.03 15.27
N GLU A 51 3.17 6.14 14.62
CA GLU A 51 4.09 7.14 14.08
C GLU A 51 5.01 7.69 15.18
N LYS A 52 4.45 8.07 16.33
CA LYS A 52 5.19 8.61 17.46
C LYS A 52 6.18 7.62 18.07
N ASN A 53 5.82 6.33 18.11
CA ASN A 53 6.57 5.28 18.80
C ASN A 53 7.23 4.30 17.82
N PHE A 54 7.38 4.70 16.55
CA PHE A 54 7.87 3.80 15.49
C PHE A 54 9.29 3.32 15.76
N ASP A 55 9.46 2.01 15.71
CA ASP A 55 10.75 1.36 15.91
C ASP A 55 11.35 0.95 14.56
N PHE A 56 12.36 1.68 14.11
CA PHE A 56 13.03 1.44 12.83
C PHE A 56 13.90 0.18 12.84
N GLU A 57 14.32 -0.29 14.01
CA GLU A 57 15.11 -1.52 14.13
C GLU A 57 14.22 -2.76 14.13
N ASN A 58 12.99 -2.64 14.68
CA ASN A 58 11.99 -3.70 14.70
C ASN A 58 10.60 -3.20 14.28
N PRO A 59 10.37 -2.93 12.97
CA PRO A 59 9.08 -2.47 12.47
C PRO A 59 7.95 -3.50 12.68
N ALA A 60 8.28 -4.78 12.73
CA ALA A 60 7.31 -5.88 12.86
C ALA A 60 6.51 -5.82 14.18
N LYS A 61 7.04 -5.22 15.23
CA LYS A 61 6.31 -5.05 16.49
C LYS A 61 5.02 -4.25 16.36
N HIS A 62 4.90 -3.42 15.32
CA HIS A 62 3.71 -2.60 15.05
C HIS A 62 2.64 -3.33 14.21
N LEU A 63 2.90 -4.55 13.73
CA LEU A 63 1.98 -5.30 12.86
C LEU A 63 0.60 -5.48 13.48
N LYS A 64 0.52 -5.75 14.77
CA LYS A 64 -0.76 -5.93 15.47
C LYS A 64 -1.64 -4.68 15.38
N ASP A 65 -1.08 -3.52 15.62
CA ASP A 65 -1.81 -2.25 15.62
C ASP A 65 -2.10 -1.79 14.18
N LEU A 66 -1.18 -2.02 13.24
CA LEU A 66 -1.42 -1.81 11.81
C LEU A 66 -2.57 -2.68 11.30
N MET A 67 -2.65 -3.95 11.69
CA MET A 67 -3.75 -4.85 11.34
C MET A 67 -5.08 -4.41 11.97
N LEU A 68 -5.05 -3.85 13.20
CA LEU A 68 -6.22 -3.26 13.82
C LEU A 68 -6.71 -2.03 13.04
N ALA A 69 -5.80 -1.15 12.67
CA ALA A 69 -6.09 0.01 11.83
C ALA A 69 -6.66 -0.41 10.47
N TYR A 70 -6.08 -1.43 9.83
CA TYR A 70 -6.57 -2.00 8.58
C TYR A 70 -8.03 -2.46 8.68
N LYS A 71 -8.38 -3.23 9.72
CA LYS A 71 -9.75 -3.69 9.97
C LYS A 71 -10.72 -2.51 10.14
N LYS A 72 -10.32 -1.47 10.85
CA LYS A 72 -11.14 -0.25 11.01
C LYS A 72 -11.31 0.50 9.68
N ILE A 73 -10.26 0.58 8.86
CA ILE A 73 -10.33 1.17 7.51
C ILE A 73 -11.32 0.40 6.62
N GLN A 74 -11.36 -0.93 6.71
CA GLN A 74 -12.32 -1.75 5.95
C GLN A 74 -13.78 -1.41 6.29
N SER A 75 -14.06 -0.94 7.49
CA SER A 75 -15.42 -0.59 7.95
C SER A 75 -15.84 0.86 7.66
N LEU A 76 -14.96 1.69 7.05
CA LEU A 76 -15.31 3.05 6.67
C LEU A 76 -16.47 3.07 5.66
N GLU A 77 -17.45 3.94 5.91
CA GLU A 77 -18.59 4.16 5.01
C GLU A 77 -18.14 4.80 3.69
N ASP A 78 -17.21 5.75 3.75
CA ASP A 78 -16.68 6.43 2.58
C ASP A 78 -15.84 5.46 1.71
N LYS A 79 -16.42 5.06 0.58
CA LYS A 79 -15.82 4.10 -0.35
C LYS A 79 -14.49 4.61 -0.94
N HIS A 80 -14.40 5.91 -1.24
CA HIS A 80 -13.19 6.49 -1.83
C HIS A 80 -12.02 6.42 -0.86
N TRP A 81 -12.21 6.95 0.36
CA TRP A 81 -11.17 6.91 1.39
C TRP A 81 -10.86 5.49 1.84
N ARG A 82 -11.85 4.63 1.97
CA ARG A 82 -11.65 3.22 2.27
C ARG A 82 -10.70 2.55 1.29
N GLN A 83 -10.95 2.67 -0.03
CA GLN A 83 -10.12 2.03 -1.05
C GLN A 83 -8.68 2.55 -1.06
N ILE A 84 -8.50 3.89 -0.99
CA ILE A 84 -7.17 4.50 -0.98
C ILE A 84 -6.40 4.06 0.25
N LYS A 85 -7.02 4.15 1.43
CA LYS A 85 -6.35 3.88 2.70
C LYS A 85 -6.09 2.40 2.92
N GLN A 86 -6.94 1.50 2.43
CA GLN A 86 -6.65 0.07 2.41
C GLN A 86 -5.37 -0.25 1.62
N ARG A 87 -5.23 0.31 0.42
CA ARG A 87 -4.02 0.11 -0.38
C ARG A 87 -2.77 0.62 0.33
N GLN A 88 -2.85 1.84 0.88
CA GLN A 88 -1.72 2.45 1.58
C GLN A 88 -1.29 1.66 2.81
N ILE A 89 -2.24 1.27 3.68
CA ILE A 89 -1.89 0.52 4.89
C ILE A 89 -1.42 -0.90 4.57
N SER A 90 -1.93 -1.55 3.50
CA SER A 90 -1.43 -2.86 3.07
C SER A 90 0.04 -2.79 2.69
N GLN A 91 0.48 -1.75 1.98
CA GLN A 91 1.89 -1.54 1.65
C GLN A 91 2.76 -1.31 2.90
N ILE A 92 2.23 -0.58 3.89
CA ILE A 92 2.93 -0.37 5.17
C ILE A 92 3.04 -1.69 5.94
N ILE A 93 1.97 -2.49 6.00
CA ILE A 93 1.98 -3.80 6.66
C ILE A 93 2.98 -4.73 5.98
N GLU A 94 3.01 -4.78 4.65
CA GLU A 94 3.95 -5.57 3.86
C GLU A 94 5.41 -5.19 4.20
N ALA A 95 5.71 -3.87 4.18
CA ALA A 95 7.02 -3.37 4.52
C ALA A 95 7.43 -3.68 5.98
N CYS A 96 6.54 -3.43 6.96
CA CYS A 96 6.79 -3.72 8.37
C CYS A 96 6.88 -5.23 8.65
N ALA A 97 6.18 -6.05 7.88
CA ALA A 97 6.26 -7.50 7.97
C ALA A 97 7.57 -8.06 7.39
N GLY A 98 8.35 -7.24 6.69
CA GLY A 98 9.56 -7.71 6.03
C GLY A 98 9.29 -8.68 4.87
N LEU A 99 8.12 -8.55 4.24
CA LEU A 99 7.79 -9.35 3.06
C LEU A 99 8.44 -8.76 1.80
N TYR A 100 9.02 -9.64 1.00
CA TYR A 100 9.44 -9.34 -0.36
C TYR A 100 8.59 -10.15 -1.32
N LEU A 101 7.94 -9.46 -2.24
CA LEU A 101 7.08 -10.02 -3.24
C LEU A 101 7.50 -9.47 -4.61
N GLU A 102 7.84 -10.35 -5.54
CA GLU A 102 8.22 -9.98 -6.90
C GLU A 102 7.53 -10.88 -7.90
N ALA A 103 7.03 -10.28 -8.97
CA ALA A 103 6.60 -11.01 -10.15
C ALA A 103 7.48 -10.61 -11.33
N SER A 104 8.11 -11.57 -11.95
CA SER A 104 9.05 -11.37 -13.07
C SER A 104 8.72 -12.27 -14.24
N SER A 105 9.16 -11.88 -15.42
CA SER A 105 9.11 -12.71 -16.63
C SER A 105 10.49 -12.73 -17.28
N GLU A 106 10.84 -13.85 -17.91
CA GLU A 106 12.07 -13.96 -18.70
C GLU A 106 12.00 -13.11 -19.98
N SER A 107 10.80 -12.87 -20.50
CA SER A 107 10.60 -12.03 -21.68
C SER A 107 10.40 -10.56 -21.28
N SER A 108 11.16 -9.67 -21.91
CA SER A 108 11.01 -8.21 -21.75
C SER A 108 9.84 -7.63 -22.53
N SER A 109 9.23 -8.39 -23.43
CA SER A 109 8.08 -8.02 -24.24
C SER A 109 7.21 -9.25 -24.49
N ALA A 110 5.93 -9.02 -24.63
CA ALA A 110 4.96 -10.05 -25.00
C ALA A 110 3.90 -9.44 -25.94
N VAL A 111 3.38 -10.24 -26.83
CA VAL A 111 2.32 -9.82 -27.77
C VAL A 111 1.01 -10.55 -27.45
N PRO A 112 -0.14 -9.99 -27.83
CA PRO A 112 -1.42 -10.67 -27.68
C PRO A 112 -1.42 -12.08 -28.30
N ASN A 113 -2.11 -13.00 -27.69
CA ASN A 113 -2.19 -14.44 -28.03
C ASN A 113 -0.89 -15.23 -27.79
N GLU A 114 0.10 -14.69 -27.11
CA GLU A 114 1.26 -15.45 -26.68
C GLU A 114 1.11 -15.98 -25.25
N MET A 115 1.87 -17.03 -24.97
CA MET A 115 2.02 -17.56 -23.61
C MET A 115 3.19 -16.90 -22.92
N LEU A 116 2.95 -16.33 -21.73
CA LEU A 116 3.95 -15.68 -20.91
C LEU A 116 4.20 -16.51 -19.65
N GLU A 117 5.43 -16.96 -19.44
CA GLU A 117 5.81 -17.53 -18.14
C GLU A 117 6.12 -16.41 -17.15
N VAL A 118 5.41 -16.43 -16.02
CA VAL A 118 5.60 -15.53 -14.89
C VAL A 118 6.13 -16.32 -13.70
N ALA A 119 7.22 -15.86 -13.12
CA ALA A 119 7.76 -16.34 -11.86
C ALA A 119 7.38 -15.37 -10.75
N ILE A 120 6.83 -15.89 -9.64
CA ILE A 120 6.52 -15.12 -8.45
C ILE A 120 7.47 -15.58 -7.35
N GLU A 121 8.24 -14.64 -6.82
CA GLU A 121 9.12 -14.86 -5.68
C GLU A 121 8.49 -14.27 -4.42
N VAL A 122 8.52 -15.05 -3.34
CA VAL A 122 8.04 -14.65 -2.02
C VAL A 122 9.13 -14.94 -1.00
N LEU A 123 9.50 -13.94 -0.23
CA LEU A 123 10.48 -14.08 0.84
C LEU A 123 9.99 -13.38 2.10
N ASN A 124 9.95 -14.11 3.21
CA ASN A 124 9.67 -13.59 4.54
C ASN A 124 11.01 -13.30 5.26
N ARG A 125 11.24 -12.04 5.63
CA ARG A 125 12.43 -11.61 6.38
C ARG A 125 12.14 -11.41 7.88
N ASN A 126 10.94 -11.77 8.34
CA ASN A 126 10.51 -11.63 9.72
C ASN A 126 10.56 -12.99 10.43
N SER A 127 11.28 -13.04 11.55
CA SER A 127 11.40 -14.24 12.39
C SER A 127 10.40 -14.27 13.56
N GLU A 128 9.75 -13.14 13.87
CA GLU A 128 8.93 -13.01 15.09
C GLU A 128 7.46 -13.33 14.86
N THR A 129 6.94 -12.99 13.67
CA THR A 129 5.53 -13.17 13.35
C THR A 129 5.37 -14.24 12.28
N PRO A 130 4.62 -15.33 12.53
CA PRO A 130 4.36 -16.33 11.50
C PRO A 130 3.51 -15.73 10.37
N ILE A 131 3.98 -15.88 9.14
CA ILE A 131 3.31 -15.39 7.94
C ILE A 131 2.99 -16.57 7.04
N PHE A 132 1.74 -16.63 6.56
CA PHE A 132 1.26 -17.70 5.70
C PHE A 132 0.92 -17.13 4.32
N LEU A 133 1.35 -17.84 3.27
CA LEU A 133 0.85 -17.62 1.92
C LEU A 133 -0.40 -18.47 1.74
N GLU A 134 -1.56 -17.82 1.73
CA GLU A 134 -2.83 -18.50 1.53
C GLU A 134 -3.06 -18.83 0.06
N SER A 135 -2.91 -17.85 -0.81
CA SER A 135 -3.16 -18.03 -2.24
C SER A 135 -2.46 -16.96 -3.08
N ILE A 136 -2.29 -17.28 -4.37
CA ILE A 136 -1.86 -16.33 -5.40
C ILE A 136 -2.97 -16.23 -6.44
N SER A 137 -3.38 -15.01 -6.76
CA SER A 137 -4.37 -14.72 -7.79
C SER A 137 -3.67 -14.21 -9.05
N TYR A 138 -3.88 -14.88 -10.15
CA TYR A 138 -3.42 -14.48 -11.47
C TYR A 138 -4.61 -13.91 -12.23
N LYS A 139 -4.41 -12.75 -12.83
CA LYS A 139 -5.44 -12.09 -13.63
C LYS A 139 -4.93 -11.88 -15.06
N SER A 140 -5.48 -12.66 -15.99
CA SER A 140 -5.41 -12.42 -17.42
C SER A 140 -6.85 -12.18 -17.93
N ASP A 141 -7.32 -12.90 -18.91
CA ASP A 141 -8.72 -13.00 -19.35
C ASP A 141 -9.66 -13.50 -18.23
N LYS A 142 -9.18 -14.41 -17.42
CA LYS A 142 -9.87 -14.94 -16.23
C LYS A 142 -9.02 -14.71 -14.97
N ILE A 143 -9.71 -14.63 -13.84
CA ILE A 143 -9.05 -14.67 -12.54
C ILE A 143 -8.90 -16.12 -12.12
N GLU A 144 -7.67 -16.59 -12.02
CA GLU A 144 -7.34 -17.90 -11.47
C GLU A 144 -6.72 -17.71 -10.09
N ASN A 145 -7.29 -18.38 -9.08
CA ASN A 145 -6.80 -18.34 -7.72
C ASN A 145 -6.25 -19.72 -7.33
N ILE A 146 -4.96 -19.79 -7.07
CA ILE A 146 -4.29 -21.05 -6.66
C ILE A 146 -3.99 -20.95 -5.17
N ARG A 147 -4.50 -21.91 -4.42
CA ARG A 147 -4.35 -22.01 -2.98
C ARG A 147 -3.08 -22.76 -2.62
N TYR A 148 -2.33 -22.27 -1.65
CA TYR A 148 -1.07 -22.85 -1.19
C TYR A 148 -1.11 -23.20 0.29
N ASP A 149 -1.63 -22.35 1.16
CA ASP A 149 -1.74 -22.53 2.62
C ASP A 149 -0.41 -22.95 3.27
N ILE A 150 0.69 -22.32 2.90
CA ILE A 150 2.03 -22.63 3.39
C ILE A 150 2.55 -21.58 4.34
N LEU A 151 3.28 -22.01 5.37
CA LEU A 151 4.07 -21.14 6.23
C LEU A 151 5.29 -20.63 5.45
N LEU A 152 5.49 -19.32 5.44
CA LEU A 152 6.69 -18.69 4.90
C LEU A 152 7.78 -18.69 5.97
N GLU A 153 8.73 -19.60 5.88
CA GLU A 153 9.86 -19.66 6.80
C GLU A 153 10.77 -18.42 6.63
N ASN A 154 11.37 -18.00 7.74
CA ASN A 154 12.25 -16.83 7.74
C ASN A 154 13.46 -17.05 6.82
N ASN A 155 13.69 -16.10 5.91
CA ASN A 155 14.77 -16.09 4.92
C ASN A 155 14.79 -17.31 3.97
N VAL A 156 13.69 -18.02 3.83
CA VAL A 156 13.52 -19.10 2.85
C VAL A 156 12.72 -18.59 1.66
N LYS A 157 13.40 -18.49 0.50
CA LYS A 157 12.76 -18.08 -0.75
C LYS A 157 11.80 -19.15 -1.24
N GLN A 158 10.55 -18.75 -1.52
CA GLN A 158 9.56 -19.54 -2.23
C GLN A 158 9.42 -18.99 -3.66
N GLN A 159 9.33 -19.88 -4.63
CA GLN A 159 9.14 -19.50 -6.04
C GLN A 159 8.01 -20.30 -6.67
N PHE A 160 7.12 -19.60 -7.35
CA PHE A 160 5.96 -20.15 -8.06
C PHE A 160 6.03 -19.73 -9.50
N LYS A 161 5.85 -20.68 -10.43
CA LYS A 161 5.82 -20.41 -11.86
C LYS A 161 4.43 -20.65 -12.41
N LYS A 162 4.00 -19.79 -13.31
CA LYS A 162 2.72 -19.90 -14.01
C LYS A 162 2.84 -19.40 -15.43
N THR A 163 2.30 -20.16 -16.35
CA THR A 163 2.13 -19.71 -17.73
C THR A 163 0.76 -19.04 -17.86
N LEU A 164 0.76 -17.82 -18.35
CA LEU A 164 -0.43 -17.02 -18.62
C LEU A 164 -0.63 -16.91 -20.12
N ASN A 165 -1.88 -16.97 -20.56
CA ASN A 165 -2.26 -16.64 -21.92
C ASN A 165 -2.60 -15.15 -22.01
N LEU A 166 -1.98 -14.44 -22.93
CA LEU A 166 -2.22 -13.00 -23.12
C LEU A 166 -3.24 -12.81 -24.24
N GLU A 167 -4.35 -12.16 -23.95
CA GLU A 167 -5.34 -11.75 -24.95
C GLU A 167 -5.00 -10.41 -25.61
#